data_3e048305d694305b5de7bc069f928544
#
_entry.id   3e048305d694305b5de7bc069f928544
#
_cell.length_a   1.000
_cell.length_b   1.000
_cell.length_c   1.000
_cell.angle_alpha   90.00
_cell.angle_beta   90.00
_cell.angle_gamma   90.00
#
_symmetry.space_group_name_H-M   'P 1'
#
loop_
_entity.id
_entity.type
_entity.pdbx_description
1 polymer ?
#
loop_
_entity_poly.entity_id
_entity_poly.type
_entity_poly.pdbx_seq_one_letter_code
_entity_poly.pdbx_strand_id
1 'polypeptide(L)'
;MKYADLHIHSNYSDGTMTPENIIKLAIENGLKSISITDHDSISSQYVAKKYDNINVIPGIELSTEYEDLELHILGYFIDINNQNLMKTVEKLNQSRLERVEEIIFKLQKIIYILQ
;
A
#
# COMPACT_ATOMS: atom_id res chain seq x y z
N MET A 1 0.79 23.99 16.37
CA MET A 1 -0.18 22.95 15.96
C MET A 1 0.54 21.64 15.73
N LYS A 2 -0.13 20.52 16.03
CA LYS A 2 0.42 19.18 15.71
C LYS A 2 -0.33 18.67 14.48
N TYR A 3 0.41 18.35 13.44
CA TYR A 3 -0.14 17.86 12.18
C TYR A 3 0.14 16.37 12.02
N ALA A 4 -0.76 15.68 11.36
CA ALA A 4 -0.62 14.29 10.95
C ALA A 4 -0.95 14.15 9.47
N ASP A 5 -0.26 13.24 8.78
CA ASP A 5 -0.63 12.74 7.46
C ASP A 5 -0.87 11.24 7.56
N LEU A 6 -2.12 10.84 7.36
CA LEU A 6 -2.57 9.47 7.59
C LEU A 6 -2.88 8.70 6.30
N HIS A 7 -2.53 9.24 5.14
CA HIS A 7 -2.77 8.59 3.87
C HIS A 7 -1.58 8.82 2.92
N ILE A 8 -0.58 7.96 3.03
CA ILE A 8 0.67 8.07 2.29
C ILE A 8 0.96 6.74 1.60
N HIS A 9 1.43 6.79 0.36
CA HIS A 9 1.89 5.64 -0.40
C HIS A 9 3.39 5.68 -0.61
N SER A 10 4.05 4.56 -0.34
CA SER A 10 5.48 4.39 -0.59
C SER A 10 5.73 3.63 -1.91
N ASN A 11 7.00 3.45 -2.23
CA ASN A 11 7.42 2.64 -3.38
C ASN A 11 7.15 1.12 -3.22
N TYR A 12 6.60 0.71 -2.08
CA TYR A 12 6.07 -0.65 -1.92
C TYR A 12 4.68 -0.84 -2.54
N SER A 13 4.03 0.25 -2.96
CA SER A 13 2.82 0.20 -3.80
C SER A 13 2.97 1.11 -5.00
N ASP A 14 2.30 2.24 -5.05
CA ASP A 14 2.28 3.15 -6.20
C ASP A 14 2.93 4.51 -5.93
N GLY A 15 3.52 4.71 -4.76
CA GLY A 15 4.33 5.88 -4.46
C GLY A 15 5.74 5.77 -5.06
N THR A 16 6.48 6.87 -5.05
CA THR A 16 7.84 6.95 -5.60
C THR A 16 8.94 7.03 -4.54
N MET A 17 8.57 7.31 -3.29
CA MET A 17 9.51 7.48 -2.19
C MET A 17 9.62 6.23 -1.33
N THR A 18 10.81 5.96 -0.83
CA THR A 18 11.01 4.91 0.17
C THR A 18 10.39 5.31 1.51
N PRO A 19 10.02 4.35 2.37
CA PRO A 19 9.53 4.65 3.71
C PRO A 19 10.48 5.55 4.53
N GLU A 20 11.79 5.33 4.40
CA GLU A 20 12.82 6.14 5.07
C GLU A 20 12.75 7.62 4.62
N ASN A 21 12.64 7.86 3.32
CA ASN A 21 12.55 9.20 2.76
C ASN A 21 11.23 9.89 3.14
N ILE A 22 10.12 9.14 3.19
CA ILE A 22 8.82 9.64 3.66
C ILE A 22 8.94 10.11 5.11
N ILE A 23 9.51 9.29 5.98
CA ILE A 23 9.70 9.61 7.40
C ILE A 23 10.57 10.84 7.56
N LYS A 24 11.70 10.92 6.85
CA LYS A 24 12.58 12.08 6.86
C LYS A 24 11.85 13.35 6.46
N LEU A 25 11.12 13.31 5.35
CA LEU A 25 10.35 14.45 4.85
C LEU A 25 9.26 14.88 5.83
N ALA A 26 8.58 13.91 6.46
CA ALA A 26 7.56 14.18 7.47
C ALA A 26 8.14 14.94 8.69
N ILE A 27 9.30 14.53 9.15
CA ILE A 27 10.02 15.18 10.26
C ILE A 27 10.44 16.59 9.86
N GLU A 28 11.03 16.76 8.67
CA GLU A 28 11.45 18.06 8.13
C GLU A 28 10.28 19.04 8.01
N ASN A 29 9.08 18.54 7.70
CA ASN A 29 7.85 19.35 7.62
C ASN A 29 7.11 19.50 8.96
N GLY A 30 7.69 19.02 10.06
CA GLY A 30 7.14 19.20 11.40
C GLY A 30 5.92 18.35 11.72
N LEU A 31 5.66 17.28 10.95
CA LEU A 31 4.60 16.32 11.26
C LEU A 31 4.90 15.58 12.56
N LYS A 32 3.86 15.31 13.32
CA LYS A 32 3.95 14.57 14.60
C LYS A 32 3.58 13.09 14.45
N SER A 33 2.71 12.80 13.50
CA SER A 33 2.26 11.44 13.22
C SER A 33 2.10 11.24 11.72
N ILE A 34 2.41 10.04 11.26
CA ILE A 34 2.15 9.61 9.88
C ILE A 34 1.60 8.19 9.87
N SER A 35 0.92 7.86 8.79
CA SER A 35 0.61 6.47 8.44
C SER A 35 0.92 6.23 6.97
N ILE A 36 1.80 5.28 6.70
CA ILE A 36 2.04 4.77 5.35
C ILE A 36 0.99 3.69 5.10
N THR A 37 0.13 3.92 4.12
CA THR A 37 -1.05 3.09 3.83
C THR A 37 -0.96 2.53 2.41
N ASP A 38 0.08 1.75 2.15
CA ASP A 38 0.32 1.17 0.83
C ASP A 38 -0.85 0.28 0.37
N HIS A 39 -1.12 0.26 -0.91
CA HIS A 39 -2.13 -0.60 -1.51
C HIS A 39 -1.76 -2.08 -1.33
N ASP A 40 -2.62 -2.81 -0.62
CA ASP A 40 -2.55 -4.26 -0.44
C ASP A 40 -1.15 -4.76 -0.04
N SER A 41 -0.42 -3.95 0.73
CA SER A 41 0.93 -4.25 1.21
C SER A 41 1.16 -3.73 2.62
N ILE A 42 1.79 -4.55 3.44
CA ILE A 42 2.27 -4.19 4.78
C ILE A 42 3.80 -4.12 4.85
N SER A 43 4.48 -4.29 3.73
CA SER A 43 5.95 -4.40 3.70
C SER A 43 6.66 -3.15 4.19
N SER A 44 6.14 -1.95 3.88
CA SER A 44 6.66 -0.67 4.38
C SER A 44 6.62 -0.55 5.91
N GLN A 45 5.69 -1.25 6.57
CA GLN A 45 5.55 -1.20 8.03
C GLN A 45 6.76 -1.79 8.76
N TYR A 46 7.40 -2.81 8.20
CA TYR A 46 8.60 -3.42 8.79
C TYR A 46 9.81 -2.47 8.78
N VAL A 47 9.86 -1.57 7.82
CA VAL A 47 10.86 -0.49 7.76
C VAL A 47 10.46 0.64 8.70
N ALA A 48 9.22 1.12 8.59
CA ALA A 48 8.73 2.29 9.30
C ALA A 48 8.73 2.13 10.83
N LYS A 49 8.44 0.92 11.34
CA LYS A 49 8.44 0.64 12.79
C LYS A 49 9.80 0.79 13.47
N LYS A 50 10.89 0.88 12.71
CA LYS A 50 12.24 1.07 13.26
C LYS A 50 12.51 2.51 13.69
N TYR A 51 11.67 3.45 13.29
CA TYR A 51 11.79 4.87 13.58
C TYR A 51 10.95 5.24 14.78
N ASP A 52 11.55 5.93 15.75
CA ASP A 52 10.95 6.35 17.02
C ASP A 52 10.88 7.87 17.20
N ASN A 53 11.48 8.61 16.28
CA ASN A 53 11.53 10.08 16.31
C ASN A 53 10.29 10.76 15.69
N ILE A 54 9.34 9.98 15.23
CA ILE A 54 8.01 10.39 14.79
C ILE A 54 7.02 9.28 15.14
N ASN A 55 5.78 9.63 15.42
CA ASN A 55 4.75 8.62 15.66
C ASN A 55 4.29 7.99 14.34
N VAL A 56 4.69 6.75 14.07
CA VAL A 56 4.25 6.00 12.90
C VAL A 56 3.10 5.08 13.27
N ILE A 57 1.93 5.36 12.72
CA ILE A 57 0.73 4.54 12.90
C ILE A 57 0.72 3.48 11.81
N PRO A 58 0.77 2.17 12.15
CA PRO A 58 0.74 1.12 11.14
C PRO A 58 -0.61 1.13 10.40
N GLY A 59 -0.54 1.17 9.07
CA GLY A 59 -1.73 1.29 8.23
C GLY A 59 -1.62 0.52 6.92
N ILE A 60 -2.74 0.41 6.24
CA ILE A 60 -2.88 -0.23 4.93
C ILE A 60 -4.07 0.38 4.19
N GLU A 61 -4.01 0.40 2.87
CA GLU A 61 -5.17 0.66 2.02
C GLU A 61 -5.54 -0.62 1.27
N LEU A 62 -6.70 -1.18 1.57
CA LEU A 62 -7.20 -2.39 0.94
C LEU A 62 -8.02 -2.05 -0.30
N SER A 63 -7.66 -2.65 -1.43
CA SER A 63 -8.46 -2.62 -2.66
C SER A 63 -9.61 -3.62 -2.54
N THR A 64 -10.82 -3.13 -2.57
CA THR A 64 -12.04 -3.93 -2.45
C THR A 64 -13.01 -3.60 -3.57
N GLU A 65 -14.01 -4.45 -3.75
CA GLU A 65 -15.07 -4.26 -4.73
C GLU A 65 -16.43 -4.53 -4.07
N TYR A 66 -17.38 -3.66 -4.33
CA TYR A 66 -18.76 -3.81 -3.91
C TYR A 66 -19.69 -3.39 -5.04
N GLU A 67 -20.57 -4.29 -5.48
CA GLU A 67 -21.54 -4.05 -6.58
C GLU A 67 -20.88 -3.43 -7.83
N ASP A 68 -19.77 -4.02 -8.30
CA ASP A 68 -18.97 -3.56 -9.44
C ASP A 68 -18.29 -2.18 -9.26
N LEU A 69 -18.33 -1.63 -8.03
CA LEU A 69 -17.60 -0.42 -7.66
C LEU A 69 -16.31 -0.78 -6.95
N GLU A 70 -15.20 -0.25 -7.44
CA GLU A 70 -13.92 -0.34 -6.74
C GLU A 70 -13.95 0.60 -5.52
N LEU A 71 -13.67 0.04 -4.35
CA LEU A 71 -13.60 0.77 -3.08
C LEU A 71 -12.24 0.55 -2.45
N HIS A 72 -11.64 1.63 -1.96
CA HIS A 72 -10.42 1.56 -1.18
C HIS A 72 -10.75 1.80 0.30
N ILE A 73 -10.35 0.87 1.15
CA ILE A 73 -10.60 0.95 2.59
C ILE A 73 -9.28 1.14 3.33
N LEU A 74 -9.18 2.23 4.06
CA LEU A 74 -8.05 2.52 4.92
C LEU A 74 -8.20 1.81 6.27
N GLY A 75 -7.18 1.05 6.65
CA GLY A 75 -7.07 0.42 7.96
C GLY A 75 -5.92 1.04 8.75
N TYR A 76 -6.16 1.38 10.00
CA TYR A 76 -5.16 1.94 10.90
C TYR A 76 -4.98 1.08 12.15
N PHE A 77 -3.83 1.21 12.81
CA PHE A 77 -3.46 0.42 13.99
C PHE A 77 -3.51 -1.09 13.73
N ILE A 78 -3.14 -1.48 12.51
CA ILE A 78 -3.12 -2.88 12.12
C ILE A 78 -2.03 -3.64 12.87
N ASP A 79 -2.31 -4.90 13.19
CA ASP A 79 -1.29 -5.83 13.68
C ASP A 79 -0.59 -6.48 12.48
N ILE A 80 0.61 -6.03 12.17
CA ILE A 80 1.40 -6.52 11.04
C ILE A 80 1.85 -7.98 11.18
N ASN A 81 1.71 -8.56 12.37
CA ASN A 81 2.00 -9.97 12.63
C ASN A 81 0.75 -10.86 12.59
N ASN A 82 -0.43 -10.28 12.36
CA ASN A 82 -1.67 -11.04 12.28
C ASN A 82 -1.69 -11.93 11.05
N GLN A 83 -1.80 -13.24 11.25
CA GLN A 83 -1.74 -14.23 10.19
C GLN A 83 -2.92 -14.12 9.19
N ASN A 84 -4.10 -13.75 9.67
CA ASN A 84 -5.26 -13.56 8.80
C ASN A 84 -5.10 -12.35 7.90
N LEU A 85 -4.55 -11.26 8.42
CA LEU A 85 -4.20 -10.08 7.62
C LEU A 85 -3.17 -10.43 6.54
N MET A 86 -2.10 -11.13 6.92
CA MET A 86 -1.05 -11.55 5.98
C MET A 86 -1.62 -12.43 4.85
N LYS A 87 -2.47 -13.39 5.18
CA LYS A 87 -3.13 -14.25 4.18
C LYS A 87 -4.08 -13.47 3.26
N THR A 88 -4.79 -12.49 3.81
CA THR A 88 -5.69 -11.64 3.02
C THR A 88 -4.89 -10.80 2.04
N VAL A 89 -3.82 -10.17 2.47
CA VAL A 89 -2.91 -9.37 1.62
C VAL A 89 -2.30 -10.24 0.52
N GLU A 90 -1.86 -11.44 0.86
CA GLU A 90 -1.30 -12.39 -0.11
C GLU A 90 -2.33 -12.79 -1.18
N LYS A 91 -3.57 -13.06 -0.81
CA LYS A 91 -4.67 -13.35 -1.76
C LYS A 91 -4.96 -12.17 -2.69
N LEU A 92 -4.97 -10.95 -2.16
CA LEU A 92 -5.19 -9.74 -2.97
C LEU A 92 -4.07 -9.55 -3.99
N ASN A 93 -2.82 -9.75 -3.59
CA ASN A 93 -1.67 -9.67 -4.48
C ASN A 93 -1.69 -10.76 -5.55
N GLN A 94 -2.06 -11.99 -5.20
CA GLN A 94 -2.19 -13.11 -6.14
C GLN A 94 -3.28 -12.81 -7.17
N SER A 95 -4.43 -12.35 -6.74
CA SER A 95 -5.53 -11.95 -7.64
C SER A 95 -5.13 -10.84 -8.61
N ARG A 96 -4.34 -9.88 -8.14
CA ARG A 96 -3.81 -8.79 -8.97
C ARG A 96 -2.84 -9.32 -10.03
N LEU A 97 -1.93 -10.24 -9.67
CA LEU A 97 -1.02 -10.88 -10.62
C LEU A 97 -1.78 -11.64 -11.71
N GLU A 98 -2.75 -12.45 -11.34
CA GLU A 98 -3.59 -13.20 -12.29
C GLU A 98 -4.32 -12.26 -13.25
N ARG A 99 -4.84 -11.14 -12.77
CA ARG A 99 -5.48 -10.12 -13.58
C ARG A 99 -4.50 -9.49 -14.59
N VAL A 100 -3.28 -9.18 -14.17
CA VAL A 100 -2.24 -8.64 -15.04
C VAL A 100 -1.84 -9.65 -16.12
N GLU A 101 -1.64 -10.91 -15.76
CA GLU A 101 -1.33 -11.98 -16.70
C GLU A 101 -2.45 -12.15 -17.74
N GLU A 102 -3.70 -12.10 -17.32
CA GLU A 102 -4.86 -12.17 -18.21
C GLU A 102 -4.91 -10.99 -19.19
N ILE A 103 -4.63 -9.78 -18.72
CA ILE A 103 -4.55 -8.58 -19.57
C ILE A 103 -3.44 -8.71 -20.59
N ILE A 104 -2.25 -9.14 -20.18
CA ILE A 104 -1.10 -9.35 -21.07
C ILE A 104 -1.45 -10.38 -22.16
N PHE A 105 -2.07 -11.48 -21.78
CA PHE A 105 -2.50 -12.52 -22.72
C PHE A 105 -3.51 -11.99 -23.75
N LYS A 106 -4.48 -11.20 -23.34
CA LYS A 106 -5.46 -10.56 -24.24
C LYS A 106 -4.79 -9.57 -25.18
N LEU A 107 -3.85 -8.76 -24.68
CA LEU A 107 -3.10 -7.81 -25.50
C LEU A 107 -2.22 -8.52 -26.55
N GLN A 108 -1.56 -9.60 -26.19
CA GLN A 108 -0.75 -10.40 -27.11
C GLN A 108 -1.60 -10.96 -28.26
N LYS A 109 -2.82 -11.42 -27.99
CA LYS A 109 -3.76 -11.87 -29.02
C LYS A 109 -4.14 -10.75 -29.99
N ILE A 110 -4.40 -9.54 -29.48
CA ILE A 110 -4.75 -8.38 -30.30
C ILE A 110 -3.58 -8.00 -31.21
N ILE A 111 -2.36 -7.94 -30.67
CA ILE A 111 -1.14 -7.64 -31.43
C ILE A 111 -0.93 -8.68 -32.55
N TYR A 112 -1.13 -9.96 -32.26
CA TYR A 112 -1.01 -11.02 -33.26
C TYR A 112 -2.03 -10.87 -34.41
N ILE A 113 -3.24 -10.44 -34.11
CA ILE A 113 -4.30 -10.22 -35.13
C ILE A 113 -3.98 -9.01 -36.01
N LEU A 114 -3.28 -8.00 -35.47
CA LEU A 114 -2.93 -6.77 -36.17
C LEU A 114 -1.65 -6.88 -37.02
N GLN A 115 -0.92 -7.98 -36.93
CA GLN A 115 0.24 -8.28 -37.77
C GLN A 115 -0.19 -8.98 -39.07
#